data_5d85b38928a58e3ac123c49889780663
#
_entry.id   5d85b38928a58e3ac123c49889780663
#
_cell.length_a   1.000
_cell.length_b   1.000
_cell.length_c   1.000
_cell.angle_alpha   90.00
_cell.angle_beta   90.00
_cell.angle_gamma   90.00
#
_symmetry.space_group_name_H-M   'P 1'
#
loop_
_entity.id
_entity.type
_entity.pdbx_description
1 polymer ?
#
loop_
_entity_poly.entity_id
_entity_poly.type
_entity_poly.pdbx_seq_one_letter_code
_entity_poly.pdbx_strand_id
1 'polypeptide(L)'
;GALGRAGTAEKDITLAAAGELASQLRATGKITPILARDDDRFLRLRQRIRLARQNQADLFISLHADSAQRSSARGISVFTLSDKASDKEAAALARQENSADLIGGPDLSAEDPEAAGALVRMFQRESMNQSARFAAVILQQIRDLPGGDKRGHRFAGFAVLKAPDMPSVLVEMGFLSNRKDEANLNKKSYRQDLSKRLAKAILVYLNEY
;
A
#
# COMPACT_ATOMS: atom_id res chain seq x y z
N GLY A 1 -8.01 0.95 11.47
CA GLY A 1 -6.55 0.87 11.39
C GLY A 1 -5.93 0.61 12.75
N ALA A 2 -4.64 0.41 12.77
CA ALA A 2 -3.85 0.12 13.95
C ALA A 2 -3.69 1.34 14.87
N LEU A 3 -3.38 1.08 16.16
CA LEU A 3 -2.98 2.09 17.13
C LEU A 3 -1.55 1.83 17.60
N GLY A 4 -0.76 2.89 17.62
CA GLY A 4 0.59 2.89 18.15
C GLY A 4 0.63 2.96 19.67
N ARG A 5 1.82 2.75 20.23
CA ARG A 5 2.03 2.78 21.68
C ARG A 5 1.89 4.19 22.29
N ALA A 6 2.18 5.21 21.51
CA ALA A 6 1.99 6.61 21.91
C ALA A 6 0.59 7.15 21.56
N GLY A 7 -0.34 6.28 21.13
CA GLY A 7 -1.69 6.66 20.74
C GLY A 7 -1.80 7.14 19.28
N THR A 8 -0.76 7.01 18.48
CA THR A 8 -0.78 7.37 17.06
C THR A 8 -1.74 6.44 16.31
N ALA A 9 -2.71 7.00 15.59
CA ALA A 9 -3.62 6.22 14.77
C ALA A 9 -3.06 6.06 13.34
N GLU A 10 -3.07 4.83 12.82
CA GLU A 10 -2.65 4.52 11.46
C GLU A 10 -3.38 5.37 10.41
N LYS A 11 -4.69 5.55 10.58
CA LYS A 11 -5.51 6.34 9.66
C LYS A 11 -5.00 7.77 9.45
N ASP A 12 -4.46 8.40 10.50
CA ASP A 12 -3.95 9.77 10.47
C ASP A 12 -2.59 9.83 9.76
N ILE A 13 -1.71 8.86 10.07
CA ILE A 13 -0.40 8.73 9.41
C ILE A 13 -0.56 8.46 7.91
N THR A 14 -1.43 7.52 7.55
CA THR A 14 -1.63 7.14 6.15
C THR A 14 -2.29 8.25 5.34
N LEU A 15 -3.24 9.00 5.93
CA LEU A 15 -3.85 10.16 5.31
C LEU A 15 -2.82 11.27 5.06
N ALA A 16 -2.00 11.59 6.07
CA ALA A 16 -0.94 12.58 5.95
C ALA A 16 0.10 12.18 4.89
N ALA A 17 0.57 10.93 4.92
CA ALA A 17 1.55 10.42 3.95
C ALA A 17 1.00 10.41 2.52
N ALA A 18 -0.26 10.01 2.33
CA ALA A 18 -0.92 10.03 1.02
C ALA A 18 -1.05 11.47 0.48
N GLY A 19 -1.40 12.43 1.32
CA GLY A 19 -1.47 13.84 0.95
C GLY A 19 -0.10 14.43 0.57
N GLU A 20 0.94 14.07 1.34
CA GLU A 20 2.32 14.47 1.06
C GLU A 20 2.83 13.85 -0.26
N LEU A 21 2.55 12.56 -0.51
CA LEU A 21 2.89 11.89 -1.77
C LEU A 21 2.15 12.52 -2.96
N ALA A 22 0.86 12.77 -2.83
CA ALA A 22 0.06 13.41 -3.87
C ALA A 22 0.60 14.82 -4.19
N SER A 23 1.02 15.58 -3.19
CA SER A 23 1.65 16.89 -3.38
C SER A 23 2.94 16.79 -4.19
N GLN A 24 3.82 15.82 -3.85
CA GLN A 24 5.06 15.58 -4.60
C GLN A 24 4.79 15.19 -6.06
N LEU A 25 3.79 14.34 -6.30
CA LEU A 25 3.43 13.89 -7.65
C LEU A 25 2.86 15.03 -8.49
N ARG A 26 1.94 15.85 -7.94
CA ARG A 26 1.40 17.04 -8.63
C ARG A 26 2.51 18.03 -9.01
N ALA A 27 3.48 18.23 -8.14
CA ALA A 27 4.60 19.12 -8.39
C ALA A 27 5.46 18.72 -9.60
N THR A 28 5.38 17.46 -10.04
CA THR A 28 6.10 16.99 -11.24
C THR A 28 5.46 17.47 -12.55
N GLY A 29 4.17 17.82 -12.53
CA GLY A 29 3.39 18.16 -13.72
C GLY A 29 3.13 16.98 -14.69
N LYS A 30 3.57 15.77 -14.32
CA LYS A 30 3.50 14.57 -15.18
C LYS A 30 2.48 13.54 -14.73
N ILE A 31 2.08 13.57 -13.47
CA ILE A 31 1.22 12.56 -12.85
C ILE A 31 0.03 13.25 -12.17
N THR A 32 -1.14 12.68 -12.38
CA THR A 32 -2.39 13.09 -11.71
C THR A 32 -2.69 12.11 -10.58
N PRO A 33 -2.31 12.41 -9.32
CA PRO A 33 -2.62 11.55 -8.20
C PRO A 33 -4.09 11.67 -7.80
N ILE A 34 -4.73 10.52 -7.59
CA ILE A 34 -6.10 10.42 -7.10
C ILE A 34 -6.04 9.79 -5.71
N LEU A 35 -6.55 10.50 -4.72
CA LEU A 35 -6.66 9.98 -3.36
C LEU A 35 -7.96 9.20 -3.21
N ALA A 36 -7.89 7.97 -2.71
CA ALA A 36 -9.08 7.20 -2.39
C ALA A 36 -9.92 7.87 -1.29
N ARG A 37 -9.25 8.55 -0.35
CA ARG A 37 -9.86 9.43 0.64
C ARG A 37 -8.99 10.65 0.90
N ASP A 38 -9.59 11.75 1.21
CA ASP A 38 -8.98 13.04 1.60
C ASP A 38 -9.44 13.53 2.98
N ASP A 39 -10.29 12.73 3.62
CA ASP A 39 -10.84 12.94 4.96
C ASP A 39 -10.81 11.64 5.79
N ASP A 40 -11.39 11.68 7.02
CA ASP A 40 -11.50 10.51 7.92
C ASP A 40 -12.76 9.69 7.62
N ARG A 41 -12.94 9.27 6.37
CA ARG A 41 -14.01 8.34 5.97
C ARG A 41 -13.49 6.92 5.82
N PHE A 42 -14.34 5.95 6.14
CA PHE A 42 -14.06 4.55 5.88
C PHE A 42 -14.43 4.18 4.44
N LEU A 43 -13.52 3.49 3.75
CA LEU A 43 -13.76 2.88 2.45
C LEU A 43 -13.44 1.38 2.53
N ARG A 44 -14.38 0.54 2.10
CA ARG A 44 -14.14 -0.90 1.95
C ARG A 44 -13.03 -1.15 0.94
N LEU A 45 -12.32 -2.27 1.07
CA LEU A 45 -11.19 -2.61 0.19
C LEU A 45 -11.60 -2.64 -1.29
N ARG A 46 -12.76 -3.24 -1.58
CA ARG A 46 -13.31 -3.25 -2.95
C ARG A 46 -13.68 -1.87 -3.49
N GLN A 47 -14.15 -0.97 -2.64
CA GLN A 47 -14.45 0.41 -3.05
C GLN A 47 -13.19 1.16 -3.47
N ARG A 48 -12.05 0.92 -2.80
CA ARG A 48 -10.76 1.52 -3.16
C ARG A 48 -10.31 1.07 -4.56
N ILE A 49 -10.42 -0.24 -4.86
CA ILE A 49 -10.11 -0.80 -6.19
C ILE A 49 -11.07 -0.23 -7.23
N ARG A 50 -12.39 -0.22 -6.95
CA ARG A 50 -13.39 0.30 -7.86
C ARG A 50 -13.15 1.77 -8.20
N LEU A 51 -12.83 2.59 -7.21
CA LEU A 51 -12.51 4.01 -7.40
C LEU A 51 -11.29 4.19 -8.32
N ALA A 52 -10.23 3.41 -8.11
CA ALA A 52 -9.05 3.45 -8.97
C ALA A 52 -9.39 3.07 -10.42
N ARG A 53 -10.16 2.00 -10.64
CA ARG A 53 -10.60 1.57 -11.99
C ARG A 53 -11.53 2.57 -12.66
N GLN A 54 -12.48 3.18 -11.92
CA GLN A 54 -13.38 4.22 -12.44
C GLN A 54 -12.62 5.47 -12.92
N ASN A 55 -11.49 5.75 -12.31
CA ASN A 55 -10.60 6.84 -12.72
C ASN A 55 -9.50 6.38 -13.71
N GLN A 56 -9.59 5.15 -14.23
CA GLN A 56 -8.61 4.60 -15.19
C GLN A 56 -7.17 4.75 -14.71
N ALA A 57 -6.93 4.47 -13.42
CA ALA A 57 -5.61 4.60 -12.82
C ALA A 57 -4.63 3.58 -13.42
N ASP A 58 -3.44 4.06 -13.80
CA ASP A 58 -2.35 3.23 -14.33
C ASP A 58 -1.65 2.43 -13.23
N LEU A 59 -1.78 2.85 -11.97
CA LEU A 59 -1.06 2.29 -10.83
C LEU A 59 -1.86 2.51 -9.53
N PHE A 60 -1.86 1.51 -8.66
CA PHE A 60 -2.47 1.61 -7.33
C PHE A 60 -1.43 1.41 -6.22
N ILE A 61 -1.45 2.31 -5.23
CA ILE A 61 -0.59 2.23 -4.05
C ILE A 61 -1.46 2.32 -2.80
N SER A 62 -1.36 1.30 -1.94
CA SER A 62 -1.95 1.32 -0.60
C SER A 62 -0.86 1.63 0.43
N LEU A 63 -1.03 2.71 1.21
CA LEU A 63 -0.09 3.10 2.26
C LEU A 63 -0.61 2.60 3.61
N HIS A 64 0.26 1.95 4.38
CA HIS A 64 -0.05 1.35 5.67
C HIS A 64 1.00 1.69 6.73
N ALA A 65 0.59 1.64 7.99
CA ALA A 65 1.43 1.78 9.18
C ALA A 65 0.84 0.92 10.31
N ASP A 66 0.96 -0.38 10.17
CA ASP A 66 0.30 -1.37 11.01
C ASP A 66 0.94 -1.55 12.39
N SER A 67 0.31 -2.36 13.22
CA SER A 67 0.87 -2.85 14.47
C SER A 67 1.16 -4.34 14.37
N ALA A 68 2.45 -4.68 14.39
CA ALA A 68 2.86 -6.08 14.40
C ALA A 68 2.71 -6.70 15.81
N GLN A 69 2.45 -8.01 15.88
CA GLN A 69 2.39 -8.75 17.15
C GLN A 69 3.71 -8.64 17.94
N ARG A 70 4.85 -8.64 17.24
CA ARG A 70 6.18 -8.45 17.84
C ARG A 70 6.56 -6.98 17.82
N SER A 71 6.75 -6.37 18.96
CA SER A 71 7.19 -4.97 19.06
C SER A 71 8.60 -4.70 18.51
N SER A 72 9.39 -5.76 18.29
CA SER A 72 10.69 -5.70 17.61
C SER A 72 10.57 -5.60 16.10
N ALA A 73 9.40 -5.96 15.52
CA ALA A 73 9.17 -5.77 14.09
C ALA A 73 9.21 -4.29 13.74
N ARG A 74 10.01 -3.93 12.74
CA ARG A 74 10.19 -2.54 12.32
C ARG A 74 10.65 -2.47 10.88
N GLY A 75 10.47 -1.30 10.28
CA GLY A 75 11.01 -1.00 8.96
C GLY A 75 9.99 -1.16 7.83
N ILE A 76 10.40 -0.72 6.66
CA ILE A 76 9.56 -0.61 5.47
C ILE A 76 9.54 -1.92 4.70
N SER A 77 8.34 -2.37 4.32
CA SER A 77 8.13 -3.49 3.40
C SER A 77 7.28 -3.04 2.21
N VAL A 78 7.52 -3.62 1.05
CA VAL A 78 6.63 -3.46 -0.10
C VAL A 78 6.00 -4.82 -0.39
N PHE A 79 4.67 -4.88 -0.38
CA PHE A 79 3.92 -6.11 -0.62
C PHE A 79 3.26 -6.10 -2.00
N THR A 80 3.24 -7.27 -2.64
CA THR A 80 2.47 -7.55 -3.84
C THR A 80 1.50 -8.70 -3.61
N LEU A 81 0.50 -8.83 -4.47
CA LEU A 81 -0.47 -9.91 -4.42
C LEU A 81 0.20 -11.26 -4.72
N SER A 82 -0.15 -12.28 -3.96
CA SER A 82 0.17 -13.68 -4.25
C SER A 82 -0.78 -14.60 -3.49
N ASP A 83 -1.11 -15.75 -4.06
CA ASP A 83 -1.90 -16.80 -3.40
C ASP A 83 -1.14 -17.43 -2.22
N LYS A 84 0.21 -17.46 -2.30
CA LYS A 84 1.07 -17.94 -1.23
C LYS A 84 1.79 -16.77 -0.57
N ALA A 85 1.73 -16.68 0.74
CA ALA A 85 2.48 -15.67 1.47
C ALA A 85 3.98 -16.01 1.53
N SER A 86 4.83 -14.97 1.49
CA SER A 86 6.29 -15.09 1.61
C SER A 86 6.72 -15.71 2.95
N ASP A 87 5.95 -15.44 3.99
CA ASP A 87 6.20 -15.94 5.35
C ASP A 87 4.95 -15.77 6.24
N LYS A 88 5.04 -16.29 7.47
CA LYS A 88 3.93 -16.27 8.45
C LYS A 88 3.49 -14.86 8.85
N GLU A 89 4.41 -13.91 8.91
CA GLU A 89 4.11 -12.53 9.27
C GLU A 89 3.35 -11.83 8.13
N ALA A 90 3.77 -12.00 6.88
CA ALA A 90 3.06 -11.51 5.70
C ALA A 90 1.64 -12.09 5.62
N ALA A 91 1.49 -13.39 5.90
CA ALA A 91 0.18 -14.04 5.95
C ALA A 91 -0.71 -13.48 7.07
N ALA A 92 -0.14 -13.19 8.24
CA ALA A 92 -0.87 -12.62 9.37
C ALA A 92 -1.33 -11.19 9.07
N LEU A 93 -0.44 -10.38 8.50
CA LEU A 93 -0.74 -9.01 8.09
C LEU A 93 -1.86 -8.97 7.04
N ALA A 94 -1.78 -9.82 6.01
CA ALA A 94 -2.83 -9.89 4.99
C ALA A 94 -4.19 -10.30 5.58
N ARG A 95 -4.23 -11.24 6.53
CA ARG A 95 -5.48 -11.60 7.23
C ARG A 95 -6.03 -10.43 8.03
N GLN A 96 -5.18 -9.70 8.75
CA GLN A 96 -5.58 -8.53 9.55
C GLN A 96 -6.18 -7.45 8.64
N GLU A 97 -5.51 -7.11 7.56
CA GLU A 97 -5.97 -6.11 6.59
C GLU A 97 -7.27 -6.53 5.90
N ASN A 98 -7.36 -7.78 5.45
CA ASN A 98 -8.57 -8.29 4.81
C ASN A 98 -9.78 -8.30 5.76
N SER A 99 -9.57 -8.42 7.07
CA SER A 99 -10.64 -8.38 8.07
C SER A 99 -11.19 -6.97 8.30
N ALA A 100 -10.56 -5.93 7.81
CA ALA A 100 -11.03 -4.56 7.96
C ALA A 100 -12.42 -4.34 7.34
N ASP A 101 -12.76 -5.08 6.29
CA ASP A 101 -14.09 -5.02 5.67
C ASP A 101 -15.21 -5.56 6.56
N LEU A 102 -14.89 -6.44 7.52
CA LEU A 102 -15.89 -6.98 8.48
C LEU A 102 -16.44 -5.89 9.40
N ILE A 103 -15.63 -4.85 9.67
CA ILE A 103 -16.04 -3.70 10.50
C ILE A 103 -17.15 -2.89 9.81
N GLY A 104 -17.16 -2.89 8.48
CA GLY A 104 -18.16 -2.19 7.66
C GLY A 104 -19.51 -2.92 7.48
N GLY A 105 -19.71 -4.09 8.13
CA GLY A 105 -20.90 -4.93 7.94
C GLY A 105 -20.87 -5.78 6.65
N PRO A 106 -21.91 -6.56 6.34
CA PRO A 106 -21.95 -7.41 5.15
C PRO A 106 -21.87 -6.59 3.85
N ASP A 107 -21.07 -7.07 2.91
CA ASP A 107 -20.99 -6.48 1.57
C ASP A 107 -22.08 -7.04 0.67
N LEU A 108 -23.16 -6.29 0.51
CA LEU A 108 -24.30 -6.68 -0.35
C LEU A 108 -24.01 -6.46 -1.86
N SER A 109 -22.85 -5.89 -2.21
CA SER A 109 -22.44 -5.65 -3.60
C SER A 109 -21.43 -6.69 -4.13
N ALA A 110 -21.26 -7.82 -3.43
CA ALA A 110 -20.32 -8.86 -3.81
C ALA A 110 -20.76 -9.55 -5.13
N GLU A 111 -20.13 -9.21 -6.23
CA GLU A 111 -20.18 -10.01 -7.45
C GLU A 111 -19.29 -11.26 -7.27
N ASP A 112 -19.79 -12.40 -7.72
CA ASP A 112 -19.13 -13.70 -7.59
C ASP A 112 -17.81 -13.72 -8.40
N PRO A 113 -16.65 -13.97 -7.78
CA PRO A 113 -15.36 -13.96 -8.49
C PRO A 113 -15.12 -15.21 -9.37
N GLU A 114 -15.94 -16.26 -9.28
CA GLU A 114 -15.71 -17.51 -10.02
C GLU A 114 -15.97 -17.40 -11.54
N ALA A 115 -16.64 -16.35 -12.00
CA ALA A 115 -16.89 -16.11 -13.41
C ALA A 115 -15.71 -15.53 -14.20
N ALA A 116 -14.56 -15.34 -13.57
CA ALA A 116 -13.37 -14.78 -14.23
C ALA A 116 -12.71 -15.81 -15.16
N GLY A 117 -13.02 -15.71 -16.45
CA GLY A 117 -12.46 -16.56 -17.50
C GLY A 117 -10.93 -16.52 -17.60
N ALA A 118 -10.36 -17.38 -18.48
CA ALA A 118 -8.90 -17.50 -18.68
C ALA A 118 -8.21 -16.16 -19.01
N LEU A 119 -8.92 -15.26 -19.69
CA LEU A 119 -8.41 -13.94 -20.06
C LEU A 119 -8.16 -13.05 -18.82
N VAL A 120 -9.09 -13.04 -17.85
CA VAL A 120 -8.91 -12.25 -16.60
C VAL A 120 -7.73 -12.79 -15.78
N ARG A 121 -7.54 -14.12 -15.72
CA ARG A 121 -6.38 -14.72 -15.07
C ARG A 121 -5.06 -14.33 -15.74
N MET A 122 -5.06 -14.19 -17.07
CA MET A 122 -3.89 -13.74 -17.83
C MET A 122 -3.55 -12.28 -17.49
N PHE A 123 -4.52 -11.38 -17.49
CA PHE A 123 -4.34 -9.97 -17.10
C PHE A 123 -3.88 -9.87 -15.64
N GLN A 124 -4.46 -10.66 -14.74
CA GLN A 124 -4.05 -10.67 -13.34
C GLN A 124 -2.59 -11.08 -13.17
N ARG A 125 -2.13 -12.10 -13.92
CA ARG A 125 -0.72 -12.52 -13.89
C ARG A 125 0.22 -11.42 -14.37
N GLU A 126 -0.14 -10.72 -15.45
CA GLU A 126 0.66 -9.61 -15.97
C GLU A 126 0.70 -8.45 -14.97
N SER A 127 -0.44 -8.07 -14.41
CA SER A 127 -0.53 -7.06 -13.35
C SER A 127 0.32 -7.42 -12.12
N MET A 128 0.36 -8.69 -11.71
CA MET A 128 1.22 -9.16 -10.62
C MET A 128 2.71 -9.04 -10.95
N ASN A 129 3.12 -9.36 -12.19
CA ASN A 129 4.50 -9.21 -12.65
C ASN A 129 4.93 -7.74 -12.65
N GLN A 130 4.08 -6.86 -13.17
CA GLN A 130 4.29 -5.41 -13.16
C GLN A 130 4.36 -4.86 -11.73
N SER A 131 3.49 -5.34 -10.84
CA SER A 131 3.53 -4.99 -9.41
C SER A 131 4.87 -5.37 -8.75
N ALA A 132 5.42 -6.54 -9.08
CA ALA A 132 6.71 -6.98 -8.55
C ALA A 132 7.87 -6.09 -9.06
N ARG A 133 7.85 -5.69 -10.34
CA ARG A 133 8.82 -4.73 -10.90
C ARG A 133 8.72 -3.38 -10.19
N PHE A 134 7.50 -2.88 -9.99
CA PHE A 134 7.29 -1.62 -9.28
C PHE A 134 7.77 -1.70 -7.83
N ALA A 135 7.50 -2.80 -7.11
CA ALA A 135 8.02 -3.02 -5.77
C ALA A 135 9.56 -2.96 -5.71
N ALA A 136 10.25 -3.53 -6.70
CA ALA A 136 11.71 -3.46 -6.79
C ALA A 136 12.20 -2.02 -6.98
N VAL A 137 11.55 -1.23 -7.84
CA VAL A 137 11.88 0.20 -8.05
C VAL A 137 11.67 0.99 -6.76
N ILE A 138 10.56 0.78 -6.04
CA ILE A 138 10.33 1.43 -4.74
C ILE A 138 11.48 1.13 -3.78
N LEU A 139 11.83 -0.15 -3.60
CA LEU A 139 12.88 -0.57 -2.67
C LEU A 139 14.24 0.04 -3.01
N GLN A 140 14.55 0.20 -4.31
CA GLN A 140 15.75 0.88 -4.75
C GLN A 140 15.74 2.36 -4.35
N GLN A 141 14.64 3.07 -4.55
CA GLN A 141 14.56 4.50 -4.24
C GLN A 141 14.55 4.81 -2.74
N ILE A 142 14.02 3.91 -1.92
CA ILE A 142 14.01 4.08 -0.45
C ILE A 142 15.26 3.52 0.23
N ARG A 143 16.20 2.92 -0.51
CA ARG A 143 17.36 2.21 0.06
C ARG A 143 18.12 3.04 1.10
N ASP A 144 18.33 4.31 0.82
CA ASP A 144 19.12 5.21 1.65
C ASP A 144 18.25 6.18 2.47
N LEU A 145 16.99 5.82 2.76
CA LEU A 145 16.12 6.64 3.60
C LEU A 145 16.65 6.64 5.04
N PRO A 146 17.05 7.81 5.58
CA PRO A 146 17.55 7.89 6.95
C PRO A 146 16.49 7.48 7.98
N GLY A 147 16.89 6.65 8.94
CA GLY A 147 16.00 6.18 10.02
C GLY A 147 15.01 5.10 9.63
N GLY A 148 14.91 4.74 8.34
CA GLY A 148 14.05 3.67 7.86
C GLY A 148 14.84 2.37 7.65
N ASP A 149 14.55 1.32 8.43
CA ASP A 149 15.02 -0.03 8.11
C ASP A 149 14.21 -0.58 6.91
N LYS A 150 14.80 -1.44 6.11
CA LYS A 150 14.15 -2.04 4.93
C LYS A 150 14.01 -3.54 5.14
N ARG A 151 12.80 -4.02 4.96
CA ARG A 151 12.47 -5.44 5.09
C ARG A 151 12.32 -6.14 3.73
N GLY A 152 12.34 -5.37 2.65
CA GLY A 152 12.33 -5.85 1.28
C GLY A 152 10.94 -6.10 0.69
N HIS A 153 10.94 -6.77 -0.46
CA HIS A 153 9.74 -7.20 -1.17
C HIS A 153 9.18 -8.46 -0.51
N ARG A 154 7.89 -8.43 -0.23
CA ARG A 154 7.13 -9.53 0.36
C ARG A 154 5.82 -9.70 -0.40
N PHE A 155 5.13 -10.81 -0.20
CA PHE A 155 3.88 -11.07 -0.89
C PHE A 155 2.91 -11.87 -0.04
N ALA A 156 1.61 -11.63 -0.22
CA ALA A 156 0.50 -12.37 0.41
C ALA A 156 -0.84 -12.03 -0.27
N GLY A 157 -1.92 -12.66 0.18
CA GLY A 157 -3.26 -12.54 -0.39
C GLY A 157 -4.01 -11.28 0.07
N PHE A 158 -3.46 -10.09 -0.18
CA PHE A 158 -4.10 -8.82 0.16
C PHE A 158 -5.29 -8.53 -0.76
N ALA A 159 -6.50 -8.43 -0.20
CA ALA A 159 -7.71 -8.17 -0.95
C ALA A 159 -7.68 -6.81 -1.67
N VAL A 160 -7.05 -5.81 -1.09
CA VAL A 160 -6.90 -4.47 -1.67
C VAL A 160 -6.03 -4.43 -2.93
N LEU A 161 -5.23 -5.48 -3.19
CA LEU A 161 -4.36 -5.58 -4.37
C LEU A 161 -4.93 -6.45 -5.50
N LYS A 162 -6.20 -6.87 -5.39
CA LYS A 162 -6.84 -7.80 -6.35
C LYS A 162 -7.39 -7.12 -7.61
N ALA A 163 -6.83 -6.01 -8.07
CA ALA A 163 -7.16 -5.45 -9.36
C ALA A 163 -6.51 -6.28 -10.48
N PRO A 164 -7.28 -6.91 -11.39
CA PRO A 164 -6.70 -7.79 -12.40
C PRO A 164 -5.98 -7.04 -13.52
N ASP A 165 -6.28 -5.77 -13.70
CA ASP A 165 -5.92 -4.93 -14.84
C ASP A 165 -5.04 -3.73 -14.45
N MET A 166 -4.54 -3.68 -13.22
CA MET A 166 -3.78 -2.53 -12.72
C MET A 166 -2.66 -2.99 -11.77
N PRO A 167 -1.39 -2.66 -12.02
CA PRO A 167 -0.30 -2.91 -11.09
C PRO A 167 -0.59 -2.29 -9.73
N SER A 168 -0.44 -3.08 -8.68
CA SER A 168 -0.86 -2.69 -7.33
C SER A 168 0.15 -3.12 -6.29
N VAL A 169 0.54 -2.21 -5.39
CA VAL A 169 1.43 -2.49 -4.27
C VAL A 169 0.86 -1.97 -2.95
N LEU A 170 1.21 -2.62 -1.85
CA LEU A 170 1.00 -2.12 -0.51
C LEU A 170 2.36 -1.77 0.09
N VAL A 171 2.51 -0.53 0.52
CA VAL A 171 3.71 -0.03 1.19
C VAL A 171 3.44 0.05 2.69
N GLU A 172 4.02 -0.88 3.44
CA GLU A 172 4.10 -0.80 4.89
C GLU A 172 5.24 0.17 5.25
N MET A 173 4.88 1.37 5.70
CA MET A 173 5.84 2.46 5.94
C MET A 173 6.63 2.29 7.24
N GLY A 174 6.26 1.34 8.08
CA GLY A 174 6.80 1.02 9.39
C GLY A 174 5.70 0.60 10.35
N PHE A 175 6.06 0.05 11.48
CA PHE A 175 5.09 -0.50 12.45
C PHE A 175 4.87 0.44 13.62
N LEU A 176 3.63 0.86 13.88
CA LEU A 176 3.25 1.69 15.03
C LEU A 176 3.46 0.99 16.38
N SER A 177 3.55 -0.35 16.38
CA SER A 177 3.95 -1.13 17.56
C SER A 177 5.44 -0.95 17.93
N ASN A 178 6.27 -0.41 17.03
CA ASN A 178 7.68 -0.13 17.24
C ASN A 178 7.90 1.36 17.54
N ARG A 179 8.52 1.68 18.68
CA ARG A 179 8.73 3.08 19.10
C ARG A 179 9.52 3.93 18.10
N LYS A 180 10.50 3.33 17.39
CA LYS A 180 11.34 4.07 16.44
C LYS A 180 10.56 4.39 15.17
N ASP A 181 9.82 3.42 14.66
CA ASP A 181 8.98 3.61 13.47
C ASP A 181 7.85 4.60 13.76
N GLU A 182 7.14 4.44 14.90
CA GLU A 182 6.10 5.37 15.33
C GLU A 182 6.64 6.80 15.46
N ALA A 183 7.81 6.98 16.11
CA ALA A 183 8.43 8.29 16.23
C ALA A 183 8.85 8.89 14.88
N ASN A 184 9.33 8.07 13.93
CA ASN A 184 9.67 8.52 12.58
C ASN A 184 8.42 8.90 11.79
N LEU A 185 7.40 8.06 11.80
CA LEU A 185 6.14 8.28 11.07
C LEU A 185 5.39 9.53 11.57
N ASN A 186 5.52 9.89 12.85
CA ASN A 186 4.98 11.13 13.39
C ASN A 186 5.76 12.38 12.94
N LYS A 187 7.01 12.26 12.49
CA LYS A 187 7.79 13.39 11.98
C LYS A 187 7.37 13.73 10.55
N LYS A 188 6.87 14.93 10.33
CA LYS A 188 6.51 15.42 8.98
C LYS A 188 7.69 15.34 8.01
N SER A 189 8.90 15.70 8.45
CA SER A 189 10.11 15.64 7.62
C SER A 189 10.43 14.22 7.13
N TYR A 190 10.24 13.21 7.99
CA TYR A 190 10.44 11.81 7.59
C TYR A 190 9.41 11.36 6.55
N ARG A 191 8.11 11.66 6.78
CA ARG A 191 7.06 11.34 5.80
C ARG A 191 7.27 12.07 4.47
N GLN A 192 7.71 13.31 4.48
CA GLN A 192 8.04 14.07 3.27
C GLN A 192 9.21 13.46 2.51
N ASP A 193 10.28 13.02 3.18
CA ASP A 193 11.41 12.34 2.52
C ASP A 193 10.99 10.99 1.92
N LEU A 194 10.22 10.20 2.68
CA LEU A 194 9.63 8.95 2.17
C LEU A 194 8.73 9.23 0.94
N SER A 195 7.83 10.20 1.02
CA SER A 195 6.93 10.57 -0.07
C SER A 195 7.67 11.04 -1.31
N LYS A 196 8.74 11.82 -1.17
CA LYS A 196 9.61 12.24 -2.27
C LYS A 196 10.26 11.05 -2.97
N ARG A 197 10.72 10.05 -2.20
CA ARG A 197 11.32 8.83 -2.74
C ARG A 197 10.30 7.94 -3.43
N LEU A 198 9.10 7.81 -2.87
CA LEU A 198 7.99 7.10 -3.50
C LEU A 198 7.56 7.79 -4.81
N ALA A 199 7.46 9.12 -4.81
CA ALA A 199 7.15 9.87 -6.04
C ALA A 199 8.22 9.65 -7.12
N LYS A 200 9.50 9.64 -6.74
CA LYS A 200 10.59 9.31 -7.66
C LYS A 200 10.48 7.88 -8.19
N ALA A 201 10.13 6.91 -7.34
CA ALA A 201 9.92 5.52 -7.75
C ALA A 201 8.79 5.39 -8.78
N ILE A 202 7.68 6.09 -8.58
CA ILE A 202 6.55 6.13 -9.52
C ILE A 202 7.00 6.70 -10.87
N LEU A 203 7.72 7.83 -10.87
CA LEU A 203 8.23 8.45 -12.09
C LEU A 203 9.18 7.53 -12.86
N VAL A 204 10.12 6.88 -12.16
CA VAL A 204 11.06 5.94 -12.78
C VAL A 204 10.29 4.78 -13.39
N TYR A 205 9.38 4.17 -12.63
CA TYR A 205 8.58 3.06 -13.11
C TYR A 205 7.76 3.40 -14.36
N LEU A 206 7.01 4.51 -14.34
CA LEU A 206 6.16 4.93 -15.47
C LEU A 206 6.94 5.43 -16.69
N ASN A 207 8.24 5.76 -16.55
CA ASN A 207 9.10 6.11 -17.69
C ASN A 207 9.79 4.90 -18.31
N GLU A 208 9.95 3.79 -17.57
CA GLU A 208 10.64 2.59 -18.03
C GLU A 208 9.70 1.51 -18.59
N TYR A 209 8.43 1.60 -18.25
CA TYR A 209 7.38 0.61 -18.59
C TYR A 209 6.12 1.26 -19.11
#